data_1644e9a5dfc86cecb4750f7e11787b0c
#
_entry.id   1644e9a5dfc86cecb4750f7e11787b0c
#
_cell.length_a   1.000
_cell.length_b   1.000
_cell.length_c   1.000
_cell.angle_alpha   90.00
_cell.angle_beta   90.00
_cell.angle_gamma   90.00
#
_symmetry.space_group_name_H-M   'P 1'
#
loop_
_entity.id
_entity.type
_entity.pdbx_description
1 polymer ?
#
loop_
_entity_poly.entity_id
_entity_poly.type
_entity_poly.pdbx_seq_one_letter_code
_entity_poly.pdbx_strand_id
1 'polypeptide(L)'
;MLLGAKINEERKQYYYSRGYWTDKTVFDMFLQSVKKYPDKIAVVDNKQKLSYKALYDKVMKFSTGLLKLGIKKGDFISVQLPNWAENVIAYLSCAKIGAIYNPIPFNLRENEIEYVLTLCESKIYIIPNEFRKFNYLSMAHSISKKINIQHVVVVQNTEDQLNLNESYLLFDELMNNNEEVIVSNEKVLSDDPLVVIFTSGTESRPKGVIHTHNTVLFGERAMKETLNITENDAVFMASPISHATGFLHGGNLPLIVGAKSVLMERFSGEKALEIMSEEKCTFTMGATPFLYDFLKILNKNQKKYDLSHFRFFICGGAPIPRHLASESNKIGFKVLAVYGSSESPPHTVSRLDDEEDLIVSYDGKPLPGIEVKIVDDNRNSLPNGEIGEEASRGPNVFVGYLKRPELTEQYLDNDGWYYSGDLCVLHSNGYLRVVGRKKDIIIRGGQNISPIEIENILLTHPKIQNVAIVGVPDDRMGEKACAFVVPVLGEEFTFNEMIAFLEKKNVAKYKYPEMLKVVDSLPMTTSGKIQKFMLRNMV
;
A
#
# COMPACT_ATOMS: atom_id res chain seq x y z
N MET A 1 25.09 11.40 -4.52
CA MET A 1 23.92 10.55 -4.18
C MET A 1 22.79 10.94 -5.11
N LEU A 2 22.47 10.06 -6.02
CA LEU A 2 21.40 10.26 -6.97
C LEU A 2 20.06 10.36 -6.22
N LEU A 3 19.25 11.34 -6.58
CA LEU A 3 17.83 11.44 -6.26
C LEU A 3 17.43 12.07 -4.92
N GLY A 4 18.34 12.61 -4.12
CA GLY A 4 17.99 13.17 -2.80
C GLY A 4 17.89 12.11 -1.68
N ALA A 5 18.35 10.89 -1.93
CA ALA A 5 18.41 9.82 -0.93
C ALA A 5 19.46 10.14 0.14
N LYS A 6 19.11 9.86 1.41
CA LYS A 6 19.97 10.07 2.58
C LYS A 6 20.06 8.76 3.36
N ILE A 7 21.23 8.12 3.32
CA ILE A 7 21.49 6.94 4.15
C ILE A 7 22.54 7.33 5.19
N ASN A 8 22.21 7.16 6.45
CA ASN A 8 23.16 7.34 7.54
C ASN A 8 24.15 6.17 7.55
N GLU A 9 25.44 6.42 7.33
CA GLU A 9 26.48 5.39 7.19
C GLU A 9 26.67 4.55 8.47
N GLU A 10 26.54 5.16 9.65
CA GLU A 10 26.63 4.43 10.93
C GLU A 10 25.47 3.43 11.06
N ARG A 11 24.25 3.87 10.72
CA ARG A 11 23.06 3.00 10.69
C ARG A 11 23.18 1.91 9.64
N LYS A 12 23.67 2.22 8.47
CA LYS A 12 23.95 1.25 7.42
C LYS A 12 24.89 0.15 7.93
N GLN A 13 26.03 0.52 8.54
CA GLN A 13 26.97 -0.43 9.12
C GLN A 13 26.31 -1.28 10.22
N TYR A 14 25.50 -0.65 11.08
CA TYR A 14 24.74 -1.35 12.10
C TYR A 14 23.78 -2.38 11.48
N TYR A 15 23.01 -2.02 10.46
CA TYR A 15 22.07 -2.93 9.82
C TYR A 15 22.76 -4.12 9.14
N TYR A 16 23.90 -3.91 8.51
CA TYR A 16 24.72 -5.00 7.96
C TYR A 16 25.30 -5.89 9.07
N SER A 17 25.82 -5.32 10.13
CA SER A 17 26.40 -6.09 11.26
C SER A 17 25.37 -6.98 11.97
N ARG A 18 24.10 -6.55 11.98
CA ARG A 18 22.98 -7.30 12.54
C ARG A 18 22.34 -8.30 11.56
N GLY A 19 22.79 -8.33 10.31
CA GLY A 19 22.17 -9.13 9.24
C GLY A 19 20.79 -8.65 8.81
N TYR A 20 20.41 -7.43 9.20
CA TYR A 20 19.16 -6.81 8.75
C TYR A 20 19.25 -6.42 7.28
N TRP A 21 20.36 -5.86 6.85
CA TRP A 21 20.70 -5.65 5.45
C TRP A 21 21.72 -6.69 4.99
N THR A 22 21.66 -7.05 3.71
CA THR A 22 22.54 -8.07 3.11
C THR A 22 22.98 -7.63 1.72
N ASP A 23 23.94 -8.34 1.12
CA ASP A 23 24.37 -8.10 -0.25
C ASP A 23 23.38 -8.63 -1.31
N LYS A 24 22.24 -9.18 -0.88
CA LYS A 24 21.25 -9.76 -1.79
C LYS A 24 20.29 -8.71 -2.29
N THR A 25 20.05 -8.72 -3.60
CA THR A 25 19.00 -7.93 -4.23
C THR A 25 17.66 -8.69 -4.19
N VAL A 26 16.56 -8.00 -4.48
CA VAL A 26 15.25 -8.64 -4.65
C VAL A 26 15.30 -9.70 -5.75
N PHE A 27 16.01 -9.42 -6.85
CA PHE A 27 16.15 -10.40 -7.92
C PHE A 27 16.92 -11.64 -7.49
N ASP A 28 17.96 -11.51 -6.65
CA ASP A 28 18.69 -12.66 -6.08
C ASP A 28 17.77 -13.54 -5.24
N MET A 29 16.89 -12.94 -4.44
CA MET A 29 15.92 -13.68 -3.62
C MET A 29 14.87 -14.38 -4.50
N PHE A 30 14.34 -13.71 -5.52
CA PHE A 30 13.47 -14.32 -6.50
C PHE A 30 14.16 -15.51 -7.23
N LEU A 31 15.42 -15.33 -7.65
CA LEU A 31 16.19 -16.40 -8.29
C LEU A 31 16.39 -17.62 -7.39
N GLN A 32 16.54 -17.43 -6.08
CA GLN A 32 16.57 -18.55 -5.12
C GLN A 32 15.26 -19.33 -5.14
N SER A 33 14.11 -18.63 -5.16
CA SER A 33 12.79 -19.25 -5.27
C SER A 33 12.61 -20.01 -6.59
N VAL A 34 13.07 -19.43 -7.72
CA VAL A 34 13.06 -20.08 -9.03
C VAL A 34 13.86 -21.39 -9.01
N LYS A 35 15.08 -21.37 -8.44
CA LYS A 35 15.93 -22.57 -8.36
C LYS A 35 15.35 -23.67 -7.48
N LYS A 36 14.68 -23.29 -6.40
CA LYS A 36 14.12 -24.22 -5.42
C LYS A 36 12.76 -24.78 -5.85
N TYR A 37 11.95 -23.99 -6.55
CA TYR A 37 10.55 -24.31 -6.87
C TYR A 37 10.20 -23.99 -8.34
N PRO A 38 10.94 -24.47 -9.36
CA PRO A 38 10.79 -24.02 -10.74
C PRO A 38 9.38 -24.24 -11.32
N ASP A 39 8.75 -25.37 -10.99
CA ASP A 39 7.46 -25.78 -11.56
C ASP A 39 6.25 -25.30 -10.73
N LYS A 40 6.50 -24.74 -9.54
CA LYS A 40 5.45 -24.20 -8.69
C LYS A 40 4.87 -22.92 -9.29
N ILE A 41 3.55 -22.75 -9.18
CA ILE A 41 2.88 -21.51 -9.60
C ILE A 41 3.37 -20.35 -8.72
N ALA A 42 3.92 -19.32 -9.36
CA ALA A 42 4.42 -18.10 -8.74
C ALA A 42 3.37 -17.00 -8.76
N VAL A 43 2.72 -16.78 -9.92
CA VAL A 43 1.75 -15.71 -10.14
C VAL A 43 0.50 -16.26 -10.83
N VAL A 44 -0.65 -15.83 -10.33
CA VAL A 44 -1.97 -16.05 -10.95
C VAL A 44 -2.63 -14.70 -11.10
N ASP A 45 -3.16 -14.42 -12.28
CA ASP A 45 -4.06 -13.29 -12.53
C ASP A 45 -5.31 -13.75 -13.31
N ASN A 46 -6.11 -12.82 -13.80
CA ASN A 46 -7.32 -13.14 -14.57
C ASN A 46 -7.07 -13.74 -15.96
N LYS A 47 -5.82 -13.72 -16.46
CA LYS A 47 -5.45 -14.14 -17.82
C LYS A 47 -4.56 -15.39 -17.81
N GLN A 48 -3.66 -15.50 -16.82
CA GLN A 48 -2.61 -16.50 -16.87
C GLN A 48 -2.18 -17.02 -15.49
N LYS A 49 -1.60 -18.22 -15.50
CA LYS A 49 -0.92 -18.82 -14.37
C LYS A 49 0.52 -19.10 -14.78
N LEU A 50 1.47 -18.49 -14.10
CA LEU A 50 2.89 -18.62 -14.40
C LEU A 50 3.60 -19.40 -13.30
N SER A 51 4.34 -20.45 -13.68
CA SER A 51 5.29 -21.08 -12.75
C SER A 51 6.47 -20.14 -12.50
N TYR A 52 7.26 -20.43 -11.44
CA TYR A 52 8.49 -19.68 -11.15
C TYR A 52 9.44 -19.66 -12.36
N LYS A 53 9.59 -20.80 -13.04
CA LYS A 53 10.39 -20.90 -14.26
C LYS A 53 9.82 -20.07 -15.39
N ALA A 54 8.52 -20.16 -15.66
CA ALA A 54 7.87 -19.39 -16.73
C ALA A 54 7.95 -17.89 -16.47
N LEU A 55 7.75 -17.46 -15.22
CA LEU A 55 7.92 -16.06 -14.82
C LEU A 55 9.37 -15.62 -15.01
N TYR A 56 10.35 -16.41 -14.58
CA TYR A 56 11.77 -16.12 -14.76
C TYR A 56 12.13 -15.95 -16.25
N ASP A 57 11.68 -16.87 -17.10
CA ASP A 57 11.98 -16.81 -18.55
C ASP A 57 11.40 -15.54 -19.18
N LYS A 58 10.17 -15.14 -18.80
CA LYS A 58 9.55 -13.87 -19.23
C LYS A 58 10.35 -12.66 -18.72
N VAL A 59 10.75 -12.64 -17.45
CA VAL A 59 11.57 -11.57 -16.85
C VAL A 59 12.91 -11.44 -17.58
N MET A 60 13.58 -12.54 -17.88
CA MET A 60 14.87 -12.50 -18.60
C MET A 60 14.72 -11.94 -20.01
N LYS A 61 13.67 -12.34 -20.73
CA LYS A 61 13.37 -11.83 -22.08
C LYS A 61 13.03 -10.33 -22.06
N PHE A 62 12.16 -9.92 -21.13
CA PHE A 62 11.77 -8.52 -21.00
C PHE A 62 12.95 -7.64 -20.58
N SER A 63 13.79 -8.12 -19.65
CA SER A 63 15.04 -7.44 -19.26
C SER A 63 15.98 -7.22 -20.46
N THR A 64 16.13 -8.24 -21.33
CA THR A 64 16.90 -8.14 -22.56
C THR A 64 16.32 -7.10 -23.51
N GLY A 65 14.99 -7.06 -23.67
CA GLY A 65 14.29 -6.05 -24.45
C GLY A 65 14.57 -4.62 -23.94
N LEU A 66 14.51 -4.42 -22.62
CA LEU A 66 14.81 -3.13 -22.00
C LEU A 66 16.27 -2.69 -22.24
N LEU A 67 17.24 -3.61 -22.11
CA LEU A 67 18.66 -3.31 -22.38
C LEU A 67 18.90 -2.96 -23.86
N LYS A 68 18.19 -3.59 -24.81
CA LYS A 68 18.24 -3.24 -26.24
C LYS A 68 17.68 -1.85 -26.52
N LEU A 69 16.69 -1.38 -25.75
CA LEU A 69 16.20 -0.02 -25.81
C LEU A 69 17.14 1.01 -25.16
N GLY A 70 18.32 0.57 -24.69
CA GLY A 70 19.32 1.42 -24.08
C GLY A 70 19.07 1.79 -22.62
N ILE A 71 18.15 1.08 -21.94
CA ILE A 71 17.89 1.29 -20.50
C ILE A 71 19.11 0.86 -19.69
N LYS A 72 19.48 1.71 -18.75
CA LYS A 72 20.65 1.53 -17.88
C LYS A 72 20.23 1.50 -16.41
N LYS A 73 21.14 1.07 -15.57
CA LYS A 73 21.02 1.18 -14.11
C LYS A 73 20.71 2.63 -13.71
N GLY A 74 19.70 2.81 -12.87
CA GLY A 74 19.24 4.11 -12.39
C GLY A 74 18.21 4.81 -13.28
N ASP A 75 17.94 4.33 -14.50
CA ASP A 75 16.85 4.86 -15.32
C ASP A 75 15.47 4.48 -14.75
N PHE A 76 14.51 5.38 -14.88
CA PHE A 76 13.15 5.13 -14.42
C PHE A 76 12.28 4.44 -15.47
N ILE A 77 11.58 3.40 -15.05
CA ILE A 77 10.51 2.75 -15.79
C ILE A 77 9.22 2.95 -15.03
N SER A 78 8.32 3.75 -15.57
CA SER A 78 7.00 4.04 -15.00
C SER A 78 5.96 3.07 -15.52
N VAL A 79 5.23 2.43 -14.61
CA VAL A 79 4.30 1.35 -14.92
C VAL A 79 2.91 1.68 -14.39
N GLN A 80 1.97 1.94 -15.30
CA GLN A 80 0.56 2.20 -14.98
C GLN A 80 -0.31 1.02 -15.43
N LEU A 81 -0.14 -0.11 -14.78
CA LEU A 81 -0.89 -1.34 -15.05
C LEU A 81 -1.77 -1.74 -13.86
N PRO A 82 -2.88 -2.43 -14.10
CA PRO A 82 -3.61 -3.13 -13.04
C PRO A 82 -2.77 -4.25 -12.41
N ASN A 83 -3.37 -5.03 -11.50
CA ASN A 83 -2.77 -6.20 -10.89
C ASN A 83 -2.68 -7.36 -11.92
N TRP A 84 -1.81 -7.22 -12.91
CA TRP A 84 -1.51 -8.19 -13.94
C TRP A 84 -0.11 -8.77 -13.79
N ALA A 85 0.12 -9.93 -14.34
CA ALA A 85 1.44 -10.58 -14.33
C ALA A 85 2.49 -9.73 -15.05
N GLU A 86 2.12 -8.96 -16.09
CA GLU A 86 3.00 -8.02 -16.79
C GLU A 86 3.56 -6.95 -15.87
N ASN A 87 2.81 -6.52 -14.85
CA ASN A 87 3.29 -5.59 -13.84
C ASN A 87 4.42 -6.22 -13.00
N VAL A 88 4.25 -7.49 -12.61
CA VAL A 88 5.27 -8.26 -11.87
C VAL A 88 6.51 -8.51 -12.74
N ILE A 89 6.32 -8.84 -14.03
CA ILE A 89 7.42 -9.03 -14.99
C ILE A 89 8.22 -7.74 -15.12
N ALA A 90 7.55 -6.60 -15.32
CA ALA A 90 8.21 -5.30 -15.44
C ALA A 90 9.01 -4.95 -14.16
N TYR A 91 8.42 -5.14 -12.98
CA TYR A 91 9.08 -4.93 -11.70
C TYR A 91 10.35 -5.77 -11.53
N LEU A 92 10.24 -7.10 -11.70
CA LEU A 92 11.39 -7.99 -11.56
C LEU A 92 12.47 -7.73 -12.61
N SER A 93 12.09 -7.29 -13.81
CA SER A 93 13.02 -6.89 -14.85
C SER A 93 13.79 -5.63 -14.46
N CYS A 94 13.13 -4.63 -13.88
CA CYS A 94 13.80 -3.47 -13.29
C CYS A 94 14.78 -3.89 -12.19
N ALA A 95 14.37 -4.75 -11.27
CA ALA A 95 15.22 -5.27 -10.21
C ALA A 95 16.46 -6.03 -10.75
N LYS A 96 16.32 -6.72 -11.89
CA LYS A 96 17.40 -7.47 -12.56
C LYS A 96 18.46 -6.57 -13.17
N ILE A 97 18.05 -5.47 -13.82
CA ILE A 97 18.97 -4.61 -14.55
C ILE A 97 19.38 -3.34 -13.79
N GLY A 98 18.82 -3.13 -12.60
CA GLY A 98 19.07 -1.95 -11.76
C GLY A 98 18.32 -0.70 -12.21
N ALA A 99 17.31 -0.83 -13.08
CA ALA A 99 16.39 0.26 -13.37
C ALA A 99 15.47 0.50 -12.17
N ILE A 100 14.98 1.73 -12.01
CA ILE A 100 14.10 2.09 -10.89
C ILE A 100 12.65 1.90 -11.31
N TYR A 101 11.96 1.00 -10.63
CA TYR A 101 10.55 0.74 -10.85
C TYR A 101 9.70 1.86 -10.24
N ASN A 102 8.81 2.45 -11.03
CA ASN A 102 7.86 3.46 -10.57
C ASN A 102 6.42 3.00 -10.86
N PRO A 103 5.74 2.34 -9.89
CA PRO A 103 4.36 1.94 -10.04
C PRO A 103 3.42 3.13 -9.92
N ILE A 104 2.56 3.31 -10.91
CA ILE A 104 1.60 4.41 -10.99
C ILE A 104 0.17 3.85 -10.86
N PRO A 105 -0.68 4.43 -9.98
CA PRO A 105 -2.07 4.04 -9.87
C PRO A 105 -2.81 4.19 -11.21
N PHE A 106 -3.53 3.14 -11.62
CA PHE A 106 -4.25 3.10 -12.90
C PHE A 106 -5.39 4.15 -12.99
N ASN A 107 -5.85 4.71 -11.89
CA ASN A 107 -6.89 5.73 -11.84
C ASN A 107 -6.37 7.16 -11.97
N LEU A 108 -5.06 7.38 -11.95
CA LEU A 108 -4.48 8.71 -12.23
C LEU A 108 -4.66 9.07 -13.71
N ARG A 109 -4.73 10.35 -13.98
CA ARG A 109 -5.00 10.90 -15.32
C ARG A 109 -3.87 11.83 -15.75
N GLU A 110 -4.05 12.49 -16.87
CA GLU A 110 -3.02 13.22 -17.59
C GLU A 110 -2.19 14.16 -16.71
N ASN A 111 -2.83 14.99 -15.88
CA ASN A 111 -2.11 15.97 -15.05
C ASN A 111 -1.18 15.34 -14.02
N GLU A 112 -1.66 14.33 -13.30
CA GLU A 112 -0.86 13.62 -12.30
C GLU A 112 0.23 12.80 -12.97
N ILE A 113 -0.07 12.16 -14.10
CA ILE A 113 0.88 11.33 -14.84
C ILE A 113 1.99 12.21 -15.42
N GLU A 114 1.66 13.33 -16.06
CA GLU A 114 2.63 14.28 -16.58
C GLU A 114 3.62 14.73 -15.50
N TYR A 115 3.12 15.05 -14.30
CA TYR A 115 3.96 15.42 -13.16
C TYR A 115 4.89 14.27 -12.73
N VAL A 116 4.35 13.06 -12.55
CA VAL A 116 5.14 11.89 -12.12
C VAL A 116 6.22 11.54 -13.12
N LEU A 117 5.86 11.45 -14.40
CA LEU A 117 6.81 11.10 -15.46
C LEU A 117 7.91 12.15 -15.62
N THR A 118 7.58 13.44 -15.50
CA THR A 118 8.53 14.55 -15.54
C THR A 118 9.48 14.51 -14.33
N LEU A 119 8.96 14.30 -13.12
CA LEU A 119 9.78 14.27 -11.91
C LEU A 119 10.75 13.07 -11.94
N CYS A 120 10.28 11.91 -12.39
CA CYS A 120 11.10 10.71 -12.57
C CYS A 120 12.05 10.78 -13.76
N GLU A 121 11.84 11.68 -14.72
CA GLU A 121 12.55 11.66 -16.01
C GLU A 121 12.43 10.27 -16.67
N SER A 122 11.20 9.73 -16.67
CA SER A 122 10.92 8.35 -17.05
C SER A 122 11.32 8.08 -18.49
N LYS A 123 12.15 7.06 -18.70
CA LYS A 123 12.60 6.63 -20.03
C LYS A 123 11.52 5.83 -20.75
N ILE A 124 10.85 4.97 -19.98
CA ILE A 124 9.77 4.11 -20.48
C ILE A 124 8.51 4.35 -19.65
N TYR A 125 7.38 4.38 -20.35
CA TYR A 125 6.06 4.39 -19.76
C TYR A 125 5.25 3.17 -20.22
N ILE A 126 4.93 2.25 -19.30
CA ILE A 126 4.20 1.00 -19.56
C ILE A 126 2.73 1.18 -19.18
N ILE A 127 1.83 0.92 -20.14
CA ILE A 127 0.37 1.13 -20.00
C ILE A 127 -0.42 -0.04 -20.59
N PRO A 128 -1.69 -0.25 -20.21
CA PRO A 128 -2.62 -1.03 -21.02
C PRO A 128 -3.07 -0.21 -22.24
N ASN A 129 -3.54 -0.84 -23.30
CA ASN A 129 -4.21 -0.09 -24.37
C ASN A 129 -5.54 0.51 -23.86
N GLU A 130 -6.33 -0.28 -23.15
CA GLU A 130 -7.57 0.14 -22.52
C GLU A 130 -7.74 -0.58 -21.17
N PHE A 131 -8.35 0.05 -20.17
CA PHE A 131 -8.80 -0.59 -18.96
C PHE A 131 -10.01 0.16 -18.38
N ARG A 132 -11.08 -0.57 -18.01
CA ARG A 132 -12.33 -0.01 -17.48
C ARG A 132 -12.93 1.08 -18.38
N LYS A 133 -12.97 0.84 -19.68
CA LYS A 133 -13.47 1.77 -20.70
C LYS A 133 -12.67 3.07 -20.81
N PHE A 134 -11.46 3.13 -20.24
CA PHE A 134 -10.58 4.26 -20.38
C PHE A 134 -9.46 3.92 -21.37
N ASN A 135 -9.27 4.78 -22.37
CA ASN A 135 -8.25 4.63 -23.40
C ASN A 135 -6.94 5.27 -22.94
N TYR A 136 -5.96 4.42 -22.54
CA TYR A 136 -4.66 4.87 -22.07
C TYR A 136 -3.75 5.31 -23.22
N LEU A 137 -3.93 4.77 -24.44
CA LEU A 137 -3.16 5.19 -25.61
C LEU A 137 -3.40 6.67 -25.93
N SER A 138 -4.66 7.10 -25.91
CA SER A 138 -5.00 8.51 -26.15
C SER A 138 -4.37 9.43 -25.10
N MET A 139 -4.38 9.03 -23.82
CA MET A 139 -3.73 9.78 -22.75
C MET A 139 -2.22 9.82 -22.93
N ALA A 140 -1.58 8.69 -23.21
CA ALA A 140 -0.13 8.63 -23.43
C ALA A 140 0.29 9.48 -24.63
N HIS A 141 -0.51 9.47 -25.71
CA HIS A 141 -0.26 10.32 -26.87
C HIS A 141 -0.33 11.82 -26.54
N SER A 142 -1.31 12.24 -25.72
CA SER A 142 -1.39 13.63 -25.25
C SER A 142 -0.18 14.02 -24.42
N ILE A 143 0.24 13.16 -23.49
CA ILE A 143 1.40 13.37 -22.60
C ILE A 143 2.70 13.44 -23.42
N SER A 144 2.90 12.53 -24.39
CA SER A 144 4.12 12.46 -25.21
C SER A 144 4.34 13.71 -26.09
N LYS A 145 3.31 14.52 -26.30
CA LYS A 145 3.44 15.84 -26.95
C LYS A 145 4.04 16.92 -26.05
N LYS A 146 3.95 16.73 -24.72
CA LYS A 146 4.35 17.71 -23.73
C LYS A 146 5.70 17.39 -23.08
N ILE A 147 5.97 16.10 -22.89
CA ILE A 147 7.20 15.62 -22.24
C ILE A 147 7.90 14.58 -23.12
N ASN A 148 9.24 14.51 -23.01
CA ASN A 148 10.04 13.56 -23.76
C ASN A 148 10.04 12.20 -23.05
N ILE A 149 9.27 11.23 -23.57
CA ILE A 149 9.29 9.82 -23.19
C ILE A 149 9.94 9.06 -24.34
N GLN A 150 11.01 8.30 -24.07
CA GLN A 150 11.72 7.59 -25.15
C GLN A 150 10.84 6.51 -25.78
N HIS A 151 10.15 5.71 -24.94
CA HIS A 151 9.27 4.65 -25.43
C HIS A 151 8.02 4.53 -24.55
N VAL A 152 6.89 4.31 -25.20
CA VAL A 152 5.64 3.87 -24.58
C VAL A 152 5.48 2.39 -24.87
N VAL A 153 5.39 1.56 -23.82
CA VAL A 153 5.21 0.11 -23.95
C VAL A 153 3.77 -0.24 -23.61
N VAL A 154 3.09 -0.91 -24.52
CA VAL A 154 1.66 -1.17 -24.44
C VAL A 154 1.41 -2.64 -24.15
N VAL A 155 0.70 -2.92 -23.06
CA VAL A 155 0.14 -4.24 -22.78
C VAL A 155 -1.23 -4.32 -23.46
N GLN A 156 -1.31 -5.11 -24.52
CA GLN A 156 -2.55 -5.32 -25.26
C GLN A 156 -3.50 -6.23 -24.47
N ASN A 157 -4.71 -5.76 -24.23
CA ASN A 157 -5.74 -6.52 -23.51
C ASN A 157 -7.08 -6.60 -24.24
N THR A 158 -7.14 -6.12 -25.49
CA THR A 158 -8.26 -6.28 -26.41
C THR A 158 -7.78 -6.99 -27.68
N GLU A 159 -8.71 -7.64 -28.40
CA GLU A 159 -8.41 -8.34 -29.66
C GLU A 159 -8.24 -7.39 -30.85
N ASP A 160 -8.55 -6.11 -30.68
CA ASP A 160 -8.50 -5.12 -31.75
C ASP A 160 -7.05 -4.89 -32.21
N GLN A 161 -6.86 -4.78 -33.53
CA GLN A 161 -5.57 -4.41 -34.08
C GLN A 161 -5.23 -2.97 -33.68
N LEU A 162 -4.13 -2.80 -32.95
CA LEU A 162 -3.68 -1.50 -32.49
C LEU A 162 -2.87 -0.78 -33.58
N ASN A 163 -3.28 0.43 -33.94
CA ASN A 163 -2.45 1.34 -34.75
C ASN A 163 -1.52 2.10 -33.81
N LEU A 164 -0.32 1.58 -33.62
CA LEU A 164 0.69 2.18 -32.78
C LEU A 164 1.59 3.15 -33.58
N ASN A 165 2.02 4.24 -32.94
CA ASN A 165 3.02 5.13 -33.47
C ASN A 165 4.41 4.46 -33.43
N GLU A 166 5.39 4.93 -34.20
CA GLU A 166 6.76 4.36 -34.26
C GLU A 166 7.48 4.29 -32.90
N SER A 167 7.15 5.18 -31.97
CA SER A 167 7.71 5.19 -30.59
C SER A 167 6.97 4.28 -29.62
N TYR A 168 5.91 3.60 -30.04
CA TYR A 168 5.10 2.71 -29.23
C TYR A 168 5.42 1.26 -29.56
N LEU A 169 5.67 0.46 -28.53
CA LEU A 169 6.07 -0.94 -28.64
C LEU A 169 5.06 -1.82 -27.91
N LEU A 170 4.80 -3.00 -28.42
CA LEU A 170 4.04 -4.00 -27.68
C LEU A 170 4.90 -4.65 -26.60
N PHE A 171 4.32 -4.88 -25.42
CA PHE A 171 4.98 -5.55 -24.30
C PHE A 171 5.49 -6.94 -24.70
N ASP A 172 4.69 -7.69 -25.47
CA ASP A 172 5.04 -9.02 -25.94
C ASP A 172 6.16 -9.00 -26.99
N GLU A 173 6.26 -7.95 -27.81
CA GLU A 173 7.36 -7.82 -28.77
C GLU A 173 8.72 -7.68 -28.10
N LEU A 174 8.78 -7.01 -26.94
CA LEU A 174 10.01 -6.93 -26.15
C LEU A 174 10.43 -8.29 -25.57
N MET A 175 9.50 -9.24 -25.44
CA MET A 175 9.79 -10.61 -25.00
C MET A 175 10.05 -11.60 -26.14
N ASN A 176 9.73 -11.26 -27.39
CA ASN A 176 9.89 -12.14 -28.55
C ASN A 176 11.32 -12.20 -29.10
N ASN A 177 12.31 -11.90 -28.27
CA ASN A 177 13.71 -11.99 -28.66
C ASN A 177 14.18 -13.44 -28.62
N ASN A 178 14.41 -14.05 -29.79
CA ASN A 178 15.08 -15.36 -29.94
C ASN A 178 16.62 -15.28 -29.81
N GLU A 179 17.14 -14.10 -29.48
CA GLU A 179 18.56 -13.86 -29.34
C GLU A 179 19.07 -14.14 -27.94
N GLU A 180 20.40 -14.25 -27.78
CA GLU A 180 21.06 -14.45 -26.49
C GLU A 180 20.64 -13.40 -25.47
N VAL A 181 20.45 -13.86 -24.23
CA VAL A 181 20.13 -12.99 -23.10
C VAL A 181 21.26 -11.99 -22.88
N ILE A 182 21.00 -10.71 -23.11
CA ILE A 182 21.95 -9.65 -22.81
C ILE A 182 22.05 -9.49 -21.28
N VAL A 183 23.27 -9.51 -20.78
CA VAL A 183 23.54 -9.26 -19.37
C VAL A 183 24.07 -7.83 -19.23
N SER A 184 23.49 -7.06 -18.30
CA SER A 184 24.02 -5.74 -17.96
C SER A 184 25.47 -5.86 -17.47
N ASN A 185 26.34 -5.00 -17.94
CA ASN A 185 27.72 -4.91 -17.46
C ASN A 185 27.83 -4.25 -16.07
N GLU A 186 26.77 -3.60 -15.61
CA GLU A 186 26.73 -2.95 -14.30
C GLU A 186 26.12 -3.86 -13.24
N LYS A 187 26.85 -4.08 -12.15
CA LYS A 187 26.37 -4.85 -11.01
C LYS A 187 25.29 -4.07 -10.26
N VAL A 188 24.15 -4.69 -10.04
CA VAL A 188 23.10 -4.16 -9.16
C VAL A 188 23.49 -4.48 -7.71
N LEU A 189 23.43 -3.46 -6.85
CA LEU A 189 23.76 -3.58 -5.43
C LEU A 189 22.47 -3.54 -4.59
N SER A 190 22.51 -4.16 -3.43
CA SER A 190 21.37 -4.20 -2.48
C SER A 190 20.99 -2.81 -1.92
N ASP A 191 21.90 -1.86 -1.95
CA ASP A 191 21.68 -0.46 -1.56
C ASP A 191 21.23 0.44 -2.71
N ASP A 192 21.17 -0.08 -3.94
CA ASP A 192 20.66 0.71 -5.06
C ASP A 192 19.15 0.97 -4.89
N PRO A 193 18.65 2.10 -5.36
CA PRO A 193 17.21 2.36 -5.43
C PRO A 193 16.51 1.29 -6.28
N LEU A 194 15.47 0.70 -5.74
CA LEU A 194 14.66 -0.32 -6.40
C LEU A 194 13.34 0.25 -6.91
N VAL A 195 12.68 1.02 -6.07
CA VAL A 195 11.32 1.50 -6.33
C VAL A 195 11.12 2.91 -5.81
N VAL A 196 10.32 3.68 -6.54
CA VAL A 196 9.79 4.97 -6.08
C VAL A 196 8.27 4.89 -6.10
N ILE A 197 7.65 4.93 -4.92
CA ILE A 197 6.20 4.87 -4.74
C ILE A 197 5.67 6.28 -4.49
N PHE A 198 4.76 6.76 -5.34
CA PHE A 198 4.13 8.05 -5.14
C PHE A 198 2.97 7.97 -4.17
N THR A 199 3.02 8.81 -3.13
CA THR A 199 1.93 8.94 -2.16
C THR A 199 1.07 10.15 -2.50
N SER A 200 -0.25 9.98 -2.40
CA SER A 200 -1.18 11.10 -2.42
C SER A 200 -1.05 11.85 -1.09
N GLY A 201 -0.08 12.74 -1.02
CA GLY A 201 0.06 13.64 0.13
C GLY A 201 -1.17 14.54 0.24
N THR A 202 -1.42 15.04 1.44
CA THR A 202 -2.41 16.10 1.71
C THR A 202 -1.90 17.48 1.27
N GLU A 203 -0.68 17.54 0.76
CA GLU A 203 -0.12 18.65 0.01
C GLU A 203 -0.55 18.57 -1.45
N SER A 204 -0.45 19.68 -2.17
CA SER A 204 -0.98 19.84 -3.53
C SER A 204 -0.39 18.89 -4.59
N ARG A 205 0.74 18.20 -4.32
CA ARG A 205 1.42 17.31 -5.28
C ARG A 205 1.92 16.02 -4.62
N PRO A 206 1.86 14.87 -5.34
CA PRO A 206 2.38 13.59 -4.84
C PRO A 206 3.88 13.63 -4.55
N LYS A 207 4.33 12.89 -3.51
CA LYS A 207 5.74 12.73 -3.12
C LYS A 207 6.22 11.34 -3.53
N GLY A 208 7.39 11.25 -4.16
CA GLY A 208 8.01 9.97 -4.54
C GLY A 208 8.87 9.43 -3.39
N VAL A 209 8.43 8.36 -2.77
CA VAL A 209 9.11 7.67 -1.66
C VAL A 209 10.11 6.66 -2.22
N ILE A 210 11.40 6.81 -1.89
CA ILE A 210 12.49 5.98 -2.44
C ILE A 210 12.78 4.81 -1.50
N HIS A 211 12.72 3.59 -2.03
CA HIS A 211 13.19 2.38 -1.34
C HIS A 211 14.30 1.69 -2.11
N THR A 212 15.25 1.12 -1.37
CA THR A 212 16.32 0.25 -1.88
C THR A 212 15.89 -1.21 -1.83
N HIS A 213 16.67 -2.12 -2.44
CA HIS A 213 16.45 -3.55 -2.27
C HIS A 213 16.49 -3.95 -0.79
N ASN A 214 17.44 -3.41 -0.02
CA ASN A 214 17.59 -3.73 1.40
C ASN A 214 16.39 -3.29 2.24
N THR A 215 15.86 -2.07 2.04
CA THR A 215 14.70 -1.59 2.81
C THR A 215 13.45 -2.44 2.54
N VAL A 216 13.23 -2.81 1.28
CA VAL A 216 12.11 -3.69 0.87
C VAL A 216 12.29 -5.09 1.44
N LEU A 217 13.46 -5.71 1.25
CA LEU A 217 13.70 -7.08 1.71
C LEU A 217 13.63 -7.23 3.23
N PHE A 218 14.07 -6.22 3.98
CA PHE A 218 13.99 -6.28 5.44
C PHE A 218 12.52 -6.31 5.90
N GLY A 219 11.68 -5.40 5.41
CA GLY A 219 10.26 -5.33 5.79
C GLY A 219 9.53 -6.65 5.53
N GLU A 220 9.78 -7.24 4.35
CA GLU A 220 9.14 -8.50 3.97
C GLU A 220 9.65 -9.70 4.79
N ARG A 221 10.94 -9.75 5.12
CA ARG A 221 11.48 -10.81 6.00
C ARG A 221 10.91 -10.70 7.41
N ALA A 222 10.82 -9.49 7.95
CA ALA A 222 10.24 -9.27 9.26
C ALA A 222 8.75 -9.69 9.32
N MET A 223 7.98 -9.41 8.26
CA MET A 223 6.60 -9.89 8.13
C MET A 223 6.53 -11.40 8.01
N LYS A 224 7.36 -11.99 7.13
CA LYS A 224 7.47 -13.44 6.96
C LYS A 224 7.71 -14.17 8.29
N GLU A 225 8.68 -13.71 9.05
CA GLU A 225 9.04 -14.31 10.35
C GLU A 225 7.94 -14.13 11.39
N THR A 226 7.37 -12.92 11.49
CA THR A 226 6.33 -12.62 12.48
C THR A 226 5.04 -13.39 12.24
N LEU A 227 4.66 -13.61 10.98
CA LEU A 227 3.41 -14.25 10.60
C LEU A 227 3.57 -15.69 10.12
N ASN A 228 4.76 -16.28 10.30
CA ASN A 228 5.07 -17.63 9.87
C ASN A 228 4.66 -17.91 8.40
N ILE A 229 5.02 -16.96 7.50
CA ILE A 229 4.75 -17.09 6.07
C ILE A 229 5.85 -17.96 5.44
N THR A 230 5.42 -18.94 4.66
CA THR A 230 6.30 -19.93 4.05
C THR A 230 6.05 -20.05 2.54
N GLU A 231 6.85 -20.84 1.89
CA GLU A 231 6.64 -21.21 0.49
C GLU A 231 5.28 -21.89 0.22
N ASN A 232 4.67 -22.50 1.23
CA ASN A 232 3.39 -23.19 1.06
C ASN A 232 2.18 -22.23 1.06
N ASP A 233 2.43 -20.94 1.27
CA ASP A 233 1.37 -19.93 1.29
C ASP A 233 0.94 -19.51 -0.12
N ALA A 234 -0.29 -19.04 -0.20
CA ALA A 234 -0.87 -18.37 -1.36
C ALA A 234 -1.50 -17.05 -0.91
N VAL A 235 -0.95 -15.94 -1.41
CA VAL A 235 -1.39 -14.60 -1.04
C VAL A 235 -2.44 -14.13 -2.02
N PHE A 236 -3.66 -13.86 -1.56
CA PHE A 236 -4.64 -13.14 -2.36
C PHE A 236 -4.40 -11.63 -2.26
N MET A 237 -4.33 -10.93 -3.40
CA MET A 237 -4.06 -9.49 -3.43
C MET A 237 -4.99 -8.74 -4.38
N ALA A 238 -5.92 -8.00 -3.79
CA ALA A 238 -6.80 -7.06 -4.51
C ALA A 238 -6.34 -5.60 -4.38
N SER A 239 -5.49 -5.29 -3.39
CA SER A 239 -4.87 -3.96 -3.30
C SER A 239 -3.95 -3.73 -4.49
N PRO A 240 -3.99 -2.52 -5.11
CA PRO A 240 -3.18 -2.26 -6.31
C PRO A 240 -1.67 -2.41 -6.06
N ILE A 241 -0.96 -3.05 -7.00
CA ILE A 241 0.52 -3.13 -6.99
C ILE A 241 1.16 -1.73 -7.05
N SER A 242 0.44 -0.74 -7.54
CA SER A 242 0.87 0.66 -7.51
C SER A 242 0.82 1.32 -6.12
N HIS A 243 0.36 0.61 -5.10
CA HIS A 243 0.35 1.03 -3.70
C HIS A 243 1.27 0.13 -2.88
N ALA A 244 1.90 0.66 -1.82
CA ALA A 244 2.85 -0.09 -0.99
C ALA A 244 2.32 -1.47 -0.55
N THR A 245 1.06 -1.55 -0.11
CA THR A 245 0.42 -2.82 0.29
C THR A 245 0.43 -3.87 -0.83
N GLY A 246 -0.07 -3.50 -2.02
CA GLY A 246 -0.12 -4.42 -3.15
C GLY A 246 1.26 -4.77 -3.68
N PHE A 247 2.16 -3.78 -3.77
CA PHE A 247 3.54 -3.98 -4.23
C PHE A 247 4.32 -4.91 -3.30
N LEU A 248 4.37 -4.57 -2.02
CA LEU A 248 5.18 -5.31 -1.06
C LEU A 248 4.61 -6.71 -0.81
N HIS A 249 3.35 -6.81 -0.41
CA HIS A 249 2.81 -8.07 0.09
C HIS A 249 2.13 -8.93 -0.97
N GLY A 250 1.77 -8.35 -2.14
CA GLY A 250 1.24 -9.10 -3.29
C GLY A 250 2.26 -9.33 -4.37
N GLY A 251 3.03 -8.31 -4.74
CA GLY A 251 3.99 -8.34 -5.83
C GLY A 251 5.39 -8.83 -5.43
N ASN A 252 5.80 -8.69 -4.18
CA ASN A 252 7.17 -8.98 -3.75
C ASN A 252 7.27 -10.13 -2.74
N LEU A 253 6.62 -10.04 -1.57
CA LEU A 253 6.73 -11.04 -0.50
C LEU A 253 6.56 -12.49 -0.99
N PRO A 254 5.48 -12.86 -1.71
CA PRO A 254 5.32 -14.24 -2.14
C PRO A 254 6.48 -14.73 -3.01
N LEU A 255 6.98 -13.88 -3.90
CA LEU A 255 8.01 -14.26 -4.87
C LEU A 255 9.38 -14.48 -4.24
N ILE A 256 9.73 -13.71 -3.20
CA ILE A 256 11.01 -13.88 -2.50
C ILE A 256 11.02 -15.05 -1.51
N VAL A 257 9.85 -15.54 -1.09
CA VAL A 257 9.74 -16.68 -0.17
C VAL A 257 9.40 -18.01 -0.86
N GLY A 258 9.09 -17.97 -2.16
CA GLY A 258 8.69 -19.15 -2.91
C GLY A 258 7.19 -19.48 -2.80
N ALA A 259 6.37 -18.53 -2.34
CA ALA A 259 4.92 -18.65 -2.22
C ALA A 259 4.18 -18.30 -3.53
N LYS A 260 2.87 -18.40 -3.55
CA LYS A 260 2.03 -18.06 -4.71
C LYS A 260 1.40 -16.66 -4.52
N SER A 261 1.53 -15.81 -5.53
CA SER A 261 0.83 -14.54 -5.66
C SER A 261 -0.44 -14.71 -6.49
N VAL A 262 -1.60 -14.37 -5.94
CA VAL A 262 -2.91 -14.43 -6.61
C VAL A 262 -3.45 -13.01 -6.71
N LEU A 263 -3.37 -12.44 -7.90
CA LEU A 263 -3.64 -11.04 -8.18
C LEU A 263 -5.07 -10.83 -8.70
N MET A 264 -5.76 -9.86 -8.16
CA MET A 264 -7.08 -9.46 -8.62
C MET A 264 -7.06 -8.01 -9.13
N GLU A 265 -7.42 -7.81 -10.41
CA GLU A 265 -7.38 -6.48 -11.04
C GLU A 265 -8.54 -5.55 -10.64
N ARG A 266 -9.66 -6.13 -10.28
CA ARG A 266 -10.87 -5.41 -9.87
C ARG A 266 -11.54 -6.14 -8.73
N PHE A 267 -11.58 -5.50 -7.57
CA PHE A 267 -12.24 -6.08 -6.41
C PHE A 267 -13.75 -6.26 -6.64
N SER A 268 -14.21 -7.46 -6.34
CA SER A 268 -15.59 -7.87 -6.16
C SER A 268 -15.58 -8.95 -5.09
N GLY A 269 -16.33 -8.78 -4.02
CA GLY A 269 -16.29 -9.70 -2.88
C GLY A 269 -16.61 -11.15 -3.27
N GLU A 270 -17.64 -11.39 -4.11
CA GLU A 270 -17.99 -12.74 -4.57
C GLU A 270 -16.88 -13.36 -5.41
N LYS A 271 -16.38 -12.62 -6.40
CA LYS A 271 -15.31 -13.12 -7.27
C LYS A 271 -14.00 -13.34 -6.51
N ALA A 272 -13.71 -12.50 -5.51
CA ALA A 272 -12.55 -12.67 -4.64
C ALA A 272 -12.64 -13.98 -3.85
N LEU A 273 -13.78 -14.28 -3.23
CA LEU A 273 -13.99 -15.52 -2.48
C LEU A 273 -13.95 -16.77 -3.40
N GLU A 274 -14.45 -16.66 -4.63
CA GLU A 274 -14.29 -17.74 -5.64
C GLU A 274 -12.82 -18.01 -5.93
N ILE A 275 -12.05 -16.98 -6.28
CA ILE A 275 -10.61 -17.09 -6.56
C ILE A 275 -9.84 -17.61 -5.34
N MET A 276 -10.15 -17.08 -4.13
CA MET A 276 -9.49 -17.53 -2.90
C MET A 276 -9.74 -19.01 -2.61
N SER A 277 -10.96 -19.50 -2.88
CA SER A 277 -11.32 -20.92 -2.77
C SER A 277 -10.59 -21.77 -3.81
N GLU A 278 -10.66 -21.40 -5.09
CA GLU A 278 -10.04 -22.12 -6.21
C GLU A 278 -8.51 -22.20 -6.07
N GLU A 279 -7.88 -21.08 -5.70
CA GLU A 279 -6.43 -20.98 -5.58
C GLU A 279 -5.90 -21.37 -4.18
N LYS A 280 -6.79 -21.79 -3.27
CA LYS A 280 -6.46 -22.17 -1.89
C LYS A 280 -5.62 -21.10 -1.19
N CYS A 281 -6.09 -19.86 -1.25
CA CYS A 281 -5.38 -18.73 -0.66
C CYS A 281 -5.32 -18.88 0.86
N THR A 282 -4.16 -18.54 1.44
CA THR A 282 -3.90 -18.75 2.87
C THR A 282 -4.01 -17.46 3.67
N PHE A 283 -3.80 -16.32 3.04
CA PHE A 283 -4.01 -15.01 3.65
C PHE A 283 -4.18 -13.90 2.60
N THR A 284 -4.63 -12.75 3.08
CA THR A 284 -4.66 -11.51 2.31
C THR A 284 -4.32 -10.30 3.18
N MET A 285 -4.00 -9.19 2.55
CA MET A 285 -3.84 -7.89 3.19
C MET A 285 -4.64 -6.83 2.45
N GLY A 286 -5.42 -6.06 3.18
CA GLY A 286 -6.26 -5.05 2.59
C GLY A 286 -6.88 -4.11 3.60
N ALA A 287 -7.72 -3.18 3.12
CA ALA A 287 -8.46 -2.26 3.97
C ALA A 287 -9.72 -2.94 4.57
N THR A 288 -10.18 -2.40 5.69
CA THR A 288 -11.38 -2.88 6.41
C THR A 288 -12.63 -3.05 5.54
N PRO A 289 -12.92 -2.20 4.52
CA PRO A 289 -14.04 -2.43 3.62
C PRO A 289 -14.01 -3.77 2.87
N PHE A 290 -12.83 -4.28 2.50
CA PHE A 290 -12.73 -5.59 1.85
C PHE A 290 -13.12 -6.72 2.79
N LEU A 291 -12.70 -6.64 4.05
CA LEU A 291 -13.11 -7.59 5.07
C LEU A 291 -14.63 -7.55 5.30
N TYR A 292 -15.21 -6.36 5.39
CA TYR A 292 -16.65 -6.19 5.53
C TYR A 292 -17.42 -6.87 4.39
N ASP A 293 -17.01 -6.64 3.14
CA ASP A 293 -17.64 -7.25 1.97
C ASP A 293 -17.52 -8.78 1.98
N PHE A 294 -16.37 -9.33 2.39
CA PHE A 294 -16.17 -10.78 2.55
C PHE A 294 -17.15 -11.35 3.57
N LEU A 295 -17.20 -10.77 4.76
CA LEU A 295 -18.07 -11.26 5.84
C LEU A 295 -19.55 -11.16 5.48
N LYS A 296 -19.97 -10.08 4.83
CA LYS A 296 -21.35 -9.92 4.35
C LYS A 296 -21.79 -11.04 3.39
N ILE A 297 -20.89 -11.51 2.53
CA ILE A 297 -21.17 -12.58 1.57
C ILE A 297 -21.11 -13.94 2.28
N LEU A 298 -20.09 -14.17 3.10
CA LEU A 298 -19.91 -15.43 3.84
C LEU A 298 -21.05 -15.69 4.83
N ASN A 299 -21.56 -14.66 5.50
CA ASN A 299 -22.72 -14.79 6.39
C ASN A 299 -23.99 -15.24 5.66
N LYS A 300 -24.12 -14.90 4.36
CA LYS A 300 -25.25 -15.35 3.53
C LYS A 300 -25.10 -16.77 3.03
N ASN A 301 -23.88 -17.16 2.66
CA ASN A 301 -23.64 -18.47 2.02
C ASN A 301 -22.19 -18.97 2.21
N GLN A 302 -21.79 -19.22 3.45
CA GLN A 302 -20.44 -19.67 3.77
C GLN A 302 -20.05 -20.98 3.05
N LYS A 303 -20.99 -21.93 2.92
CA LYS A 303 -20.74 -23.27 2.35
C LYS A 303 -20.40 -23.25 0.85
N LYS A 304 -20.63 -22.12 0.16
CA LYS A 304 -20.29 -21.96 -1.25
C LYS A 304 -18.76 -21.90 -1.49
N TYR A 305 -18.00 -21.46 -0.50
CA TYR A 305 -16.57 -21.17 -0.64
C TYR A 305 -15.74 -22.04 0.30
N ASP A 306 -14.74 -22.73 -0.24
CA ASP A 306 -13.77 -23.48 0.57
C ASP A 306 -12.63 -22.54 1.03
N LEU A 307 -12.75 -22.05 2.26
CA LEU A 307 -11.75 -21.22 2.90
C LEU A 307 -10.97 -22.00 4.00
N SER A 308 -10.97 -23.33 3.96
CA SER A 308 -10.27 -24.17 4.96
C SER A 308 -8.75 -23.91 5.03
N HIS A 309 -8.17 -23.37 3.96
CA HIS A 309 -6.75 -22.97 3.89
C HIS A 309 -6.50 -21.53 4.37
N PHE A 310 -7.56 -20.71 4.49
CA PHE A 310 -7.44 -19.28 4.78
C PHE A 310 -7.20 -19.04 6.27
N ARG A 311 -6.01 -18.56 6.63
CA ARG A 311 -5.55 -18.42 8.01
C ARG A 311 -5.89 -17.06 8.62
N PHE A 312 -5.60 -15.99 7.89
CA PHE A 312 -5.78 -14.64 8.41
C PHE A 312 -5.99 -13.56 7.32
N PHE A 313 -6.68 -12.51 7.72
CA PHE A 313 -6.82 -11.26 6.98
C PHE A 313 -6.06 -10.15 7.72
N ILE A 314 -5.07 -9.53 7.07
CA ILE A 314 -4.33 -8.40 7.65
C ILE A 314 -5.04 -7.11 7.26
N CYS A 315 -5.56 -6.38 8.25
CA CYS A 315 -6.25 -5.10 8.07
C CYS A 315 -5.33 -3.93 8.38
N GLY A 316 -5.28 -2.96 7.47
CA GLY A 316 -4.56 -1.70 7.67
C GLY A 316 -5.32 -0.47 7.19
N GLY A 317 -4.87 0.70 7.64
CA GLY A 317 -5.39 1.99 7.22
C GLY A 317 -6.63 2.50 7.97
N ALA A 318 -7.26 1.66 8.80
CA ALA A 318 -8.35 2.04 9.69
C ALA A 318 -8.46 1.04 10.86
N PRO A 319 -9.02 1.45 11.99
CA PRO A 319 -9.31 0.54 13.11
C PRO A 319 -10.21 -0.62 12.68
N ILE A 320 -10.03 -1.77 13.34
CA ILE A 320 -10.82 -2.97 13.10
C ILE A 320 -12.03 -2.97 14.05
N PRO A 321 -13.26 -2.86 13.52
CA PRO A 321 -14.46 -3.00 14.36
C PRO A 321 -14.52 -4.39 14.99
N ARG A 322 -14.85 -4.45 16.30
CA ARG A 322 -14.92 -5.69 17.08
C ARG A 322 -15.82 -6.76 16.44
N HIS A 323 -16.97 -6.35 15.91
CA HIS A 323 -17.89 -7.31 15.29
C HIS A 323 -17.28 -8.01 14.08
N LEU A 324 -16.45 -7.32 13.27
CA LEU A 324 -15.78 -7.94 12.12
C LEU A 324 -14.72 -8.97 12.57
N ALA A 325 -13.97 -8.67 13.65
CA ALA A 325 -13.02 -9.62 14.20
C ALA A 325 -13.74 -10.86 14.77
N SER A 326 -14.81 -10.67 15.54
CA SER A 326 -15.60 -11.76 16.10
C SER A 326 -16.28 -12.62 15.04
N GLU A 327 -16.82 -12.01 13.97
CA GLU A 327 -17.43 -12.74 12.86
C GLU A 327 -16.38 -13.55 12.09
N SER A 328 -15.22 -13.00 11.83
CA SER A 328 -14.11 -13.70 11.16
C SER A 328 -13.67 -14.94 11.94
N ASN A 329 -13.54 -14.82 13.26
CA ASN A 329 -13.19 -15.95 14.14
C ASN A 329 -14.26 -17.07 14.09
N LYS A 330 -15.55 -16.72 14.03
CA LYS A 330 -16.65 -17.71 13.88
C LYS A 330 -16.61 -18.43 12.54
N ILE A 331 -16.17 -17.76 11.48
CA ILE A 331 -16.02 -18.33 10.14
C ILE A 331 -14.78 -19.24 10.07
N GLY A 332 -13.74 -18.97 10.87
CA GLY A 332 -12.56 -19.83 10.95
C GLY A 332 -11.25 -19.17 10.53
N PHE A 333 -11.20 -17.84 10.36
CA PHE A 333 -9.96 -17.13 10.10
C PHE A 333 -9.78 -15.92 11.03
N LYS A 334 -8.52 -15.57 11.29
CA LYS A 334 -8.14 -14.48 12.17
C LYS A 334 -8.01 -13.15 11.42
N VAL A 335 -8.38 -12.06 12.05
CA VAL A 335 -8.04 -10.71 11.58
C VAL A 335 -6.82 -10.23 12.33
N LEU A 336 -5.89 -9.57 11.66
CA LEU A 336 -4.69 -8.99 12.25
C LEU A 336 -4.62 -7.50 11.91
N ALA A 337 -4.26 -6.66 12.87
CA ALA A 337 -4.03 -5.25 12.64
C ALA A 337 -2.60 -5.01 12.14
N VAL A 338 -2.43 -4.07 11.22
CA VAL A 338 -1.14 -3.60 10.73
C VAL A 338 -1.16 -2.09 10.61
N TYR A 339 -0.06 -1.45 11.01
CA TYR A 339 0.15 -0.03 10.76
C TYR A 339 1.50 0.20 10.10
N GLY A 340 1.52 1.20 9.22
CA GLY A 340 2.68 1.64 8.46
C GLY A 340 2.30 2.69 7.43
N SER A 341 3.31 3.28 6.86
CA SER A 341 3.19 4.23 5.75
C SER A 341 4.01 3.75 4.55
N SER A 342 3.95 4.47 3.44
CA SER A 342 4.85 4.19 2.32
C SER A 342 6.30 4.44 2.67
N GLU A 343 6.57 5.34 3.62
CA GLU A 343 7.90 5.71 4.09
C GLU A 343 8.49 4.71 5.10
N SER A 344 7.63 4.00 5.85
CA SER A 344 8.03 2.98 6.83
C SER A 344 7.05 1.79 6.75
N PRO A 345 7.14 0.95 5.70
CA PRO A 345 6.19 -0.14 5.44
C PRO A 345 6.74 -1.50 5.88
N PRO A 346 5.88 -2.37 6.43
CA PRO A 346 5.05 -2.09 7.59
C PRO A 346 5.95 -1.98 8.81
N HIS A 347 5.53 -1.31 9.85
CA HIS A 347 6.38 -1.26 11.04
C HIS A 347 5.73 -1.80 12.32
N THR A 348 4.41 -1.89 12.39
CA THR A 348 3.74 -2.67 13.45
C THR A 348 2.76 -3.67 12.86
N VAL A 349 2.59 -4.80 13.53
CA VAL A 349 1.59 -5.81 13.18
C VAL A 349 1.18 -6.60 14.43
N SER A 350 -0.08 -7.04 14.50
CA SER A 350 -0.55 -7.99 15.50
C SER A 350 0.22 -9.32 15.41
N ARG A 351 0.27 -10.06 16.50
CA ARG A 351 0.87 -11.40 16.53
C ARG A 351 -0.20 -12.47 16.28
N LEU A 352 0.22 -13.63 15.81
CA LEU A 352 -0.70 -14.74 15.51
C LEU A 352 -1.41 -15.26 16.75
N ASP A 353 -0.81 -15.13 17.91
CA ASP A 353 -1.32 -15.53 19.22
C ASP A 353 -2.07 -14.42 19.95
N ASP A 354 -2.13 -13.19 19.41
CA ASP A 354 -2.90 -12.10 20.03
C ASP A 354 -4.37 -12.47 20.14
N GLU A 355 -4.96 -12.20 21.29
CA GLU A 355 -6.41 -12.32 21.51
C GLU A 355 -7.17 -11.19 20.78
N GLU A 356 -8.46 -11.40 20.53
CA GLU A 356 -9.33 -10.45 19.82
C GLU A 356 -9.29 -9.05 20.43
N ASP A 357 -9.28 -8.96 21.77
CA ASP A 357 -9.23 -7.69 22.49
C ASP A 357 -7.98 -6.87 22.16
N LEU A 358 -6.83 -7.52 22.01
CA LEU A 358 -5.59 -6.84 21.60
C LEU A 358 -5.67 -6.34 20.15
N ILE A 359 -6.22 -7.16 19.26
CA ILE A 359 -6.32 -6.84 17.83
C ILE A 359 -7.24 -5.64 17.57
N VAL A 360 -8.37 -5.55 18.28
CA VAL A 360 -9.33 -4.45 18.09
C VAL A 360 -8.96 -3.18 18.86
N SER A 361 -8.15 -3.31 19.91
CA SER A 361 -7.74 -2.18 20.74
C SER A 361 -6.47 -1.51 20.26
N TYR A 362 -5.62 -2.20 19.47
CA TYR A 362 -4.30 -1.73 19.08
C TYR A 362 -4.04 -1.95 17.59
N ASP A 363 -3.02 -1.25 17.08
CA ASP A 363 -2.57 -1.33 15.70
C ASP A 363 -1.28 -2.16 15.55
N GLY A 364 -1.05 -3.10 16.48
CA GLY A 364 0.04 -4.06 16.52
C GLY A 364 1.24 -3.63 17.37
N LYS A 365 2.25 -4.49 17.39
CA LYS A 365 3.59 -4.23 17.98
C LYS A 365 4.61 -3.98 16.89
N PRO A 366 5.67 -3.20 17.17
CA PRO A 366 6.80 -3.07 16.25
C PRO A 366 7.32 -4.43 15.79
N LEU A 367 7.64 -4.53 14.51
CA LEU A 367 8.32 -5.70 13.96
C LEU A 367 9.74 -5.82 14.52
N PRO A 368 10.31 -7.03 14.65
CA PRO A 368 11.67 -7.21 15.11
C PRO A 368 12.67 -6.38 14.31
N GLY A 369 13.51 -5.61 14.99
CA GLY A 369 14.50 -4.71 14.38
C GLY A 369 13.98 -3.30 14.06
N ILE A 370 12.70 -3.01 14.32
CA ILE A 370 12.10 -1.68 14.19
C ILE A 370 11.89 -1.07 15.57
N GLU A 371 12.31 0.16 15.71
CA GLU A 371 12.15 0.98 16.90
C GLU A 371 11.00 1.98 16.67
N VAL A 372 10.16 2.14 17.68
CA VAL A 372 9.06 3.12 17.68
C VAL A 372 9.10 3.92 18.97
N LYS A 373 8.91 5.22 18.87
CA LYS A 373 8.74 6.13 20.00
C LYS A 373 7.62 7.13 19.72
N ILE A 374 7.07 7.71 20.78
CA ILE A 374 6.12 8.82 20.69
C ILE A 374 6.85 10.08 21.12
N VAL A 375 6.64 11.18 20.40
CA VAL A 375 7.33 12.43 20.64
C VAL A 375 6.38 13.63 20.73
N ASP A 376 6.83 14.67 21.46
CA ASP A 376 6.20 15.97 21.50
C ASP A 376 6.50 16.81 20.23
N ASP A 377 6.00 18.05 20.18
CA ASP A 377 6.26 18.96 19.06
C ASP A 377 7.73 19.39 18.91
N ASN A 378 8.54 19.22 19.97
CA ASN A 378 9.98 19.46 19.95
C ASN A 378 10.79 18.19 19.66
N ARG A 379 10.12 17.09 19.31
CA ARG A 379 10.70 15.75 19.06
C ARG A 379 11.34 15.09 20.31
N ASN A 380 11.01 15.55 21.51
CA ASN A 380 11.39 14.87 22.75
C ASN A 380 10.50 13.62 22.94
N SER A 381 11.13 12.53 23.40
CA SER A 381 10.39 11.28 23.67
C SER A 381 9.42 11.47 24.83
N LEU A 382 8.19 11.03 24.64
CA LEU A 382 7.14 11.00 25.66
C LEU A 382 7.10 9.64 26.37
N PRO A 383 6.67 9.60 27.63
CA PRO A 383 6.40 8.34 28.34
C PRO A 383 5.33 7.48 27.66
N ASN A 384 5.41 6.16 27.90
CA ASN A 384 4.35 5.25 27.44
C ASN A 384 2.99 5.65 28.03
N GLY A 385 1.96 5.63 27.20
CA GLY A 385 0.59 6.01 27.56
C GLY A 385 0.24 7.46 27.19
N GLU A 386 1.20 8.30 26.84
CA GLU A 386 0.96 9.65 26.37
C GLU A 386 0.71 9.72 24.86
N ILE A 387 -0.09 10.69 24.43
CA ILE A 387 -0.39 10.95 23.02
C ILE A 387 0.67 11.91 22.46
N GLY A 388 1.27 11.55 21.33
CA GLY A 388 2.18 12.40 20.58
C GLY A 388 2.38 11.90 19.17
N GLU A 389 3.30 12.51 18.44
CA GLU A 389 3.63 12.10 17.07
C GLU A 389 4.42 10.78 17.11
N GLU A 390 4.01 9.83 16.26
CA GLU A 390 4.76 8.58 16.08
C GLU A 390 6.03 8.85 15.28
N ALA A 391 7.14 8.32 15.79
CA ALA A 391 8.41 8.25 15.10
C ALA A 391 8.90 6.81 15.06
N SER A 392 9.27 6.32 13.87
CA SER A 392 9.82 4.99 13.65
C SER A 392 11.23 5.04 13.08
N ARG A 393 12.05 4.06 13.46
CA ARG A 393 13.41 3.87 12.99
C ARG A 393 13.68 2.40 12.75
N GLY A 394 14.15 2.07 11.56
CA GLY A 394 14.43 0.68 11.23
C GLY A 394 15.01 0.50 9.84
N PRO A 395 15.44 -0.74 9.53
CA PRO A 395 16.01 -1.07 8.24
C PRO A 395 15.00 -1.02 7.07
N ASN A 396 13.69 -0.93 7.36
CA ASN A 396 12.59 -0.78 6.39
C ASN A 396 12.32 0.68 6.00
N VAL A 397 12.82 1.65 6.79
CA VAL A 397 12.56 3.07 6.56
C VAL A 397 13.12 3.51 5.22
N PHE A 398 12.34 4.29 4.49
CA PHE A 398 12.72 4.85 3.18
C PHE A 398 14.04 5.63 3.25
N VAL A 399 14.66 5.85 2.11
CA VAL A 399 15.94 6.57 2.06
C VAL A 399 15.80 8.04 1.66
N GLY A 400 14.58 8.51 1.42
CA GLY A 400 14.28 9.92 1.12
C GLY A 400 13.18 10.10 0.09
N TYR A 401 12.81 11.38 -0.14
CA TYR A 401 11.86 11.77 -1.18
C TYR A 401 12.57 12.18 -2.46
N LEU A 402 12.10 11.67 -3.59
CA LEU A 402 12.66 11.90 -4.92
C LEU A 402 12.77 13.41 -5.23
N LYS A 403 14.02 13.87 -5.42
CA LYS A 403 14.35 15.27 -5.73
C LYS A 403 13.77 16.32 -4.76
N ARG A 404 13.48 15.89 -3.52
CA ARG A 404 12.91 16.75 -2.47
C ARG A 404 13.73 16.62 -1.17
N PRO A 405 15.01 17.06 -1.16
CA PRO A 405 15.86 16.96 0.03
C PRO A 405 15.29 17.71 1.23
N GLU A 406 14.64 18.85 1.03
CA GLU A 406 13.99 19.63 2.07
C GLU A 406 12.87 18.87 2.80
N LEU A 407 12.08 18.09 2.06
CA LEU A 407 11.09 17.21 2.66
C LEU A 407 11.74 16.01 3.35
N THR A 408 12.81 15.48 2.77
CA THR A 408 13.55 14.40 3.40
C THR A 408 14.06 14.83 4.78
N GLU A 409 14.67 16.02 4.89
CA GLU A 409 15.15 16.57 6.17
C GLU A 409 14.03 16.87 7.16
N GLN A 410 12.87 17.27 6.65
CA GLN A 410 11.69 17.55 7.50
C GLN A 410 11.17 16.27 8.17
N TYR A 411 11.13 15.14 7.45
CA TYR A 411 10.48 13.91 7.92
C TYR A 411 11.46 12.82 8.36
N LEU A 412 12.72 12.87 7.96
CA LEU A 412 13.76 11.90 8.29
C LEU A 412 14.96 12.62 8.88
N ASP A 413 15.23 12.43 10.17
CA ASP A 413 16.36 13.06 10.84
C ASP A 413 17.72 12.36 10.58
N ASN A 414 18.79 12.92 11.12
CA ASN A 414 20.14 12.39 10.94
C ASN A 414 20.36 11.06 11.66
N ASP A 415 19.57 10.76 12.70
CA ASP A 415 19.62 9.52 13.47
C ASP A 415 18.77 8.41 12.85
N GLY A 416 18.12 8.68 11.71
CA GLY A 416 17.28 7.75 10.96
C GLY A 416 15.87 7.59 11.52
N TRP A 417 15.39 8.53 12.37
CA TRP A 417 14.00 8.58 12.79
C TRP A 417 13.14 9.23 11.72
N TYR A 418 12.12 8.49 11.28
CA TYR A 418 11.06 8.99 10.42
C TYR A 418 9.88 9.45 11.28
N TYR A 419 9.42 10.67 11.09
CA TYR A 419 8.29 11.29 11.77
C TYR A 419 7.06 11.21 10.89
N SER A 420 6.05 10.45 11.32
CA SER A 420 4.93 10.03 10.46
C SER A 420 3.85 11.10 10.25
N GLY A 421 3.76 12.06 11.18
CA GLY A 421 2.64 13.00 11.27
C GLY A 421 1.36 12.37 11.80
N ASP A 422 1.40 11.09 12.20
CA ASP A 422 0.29 10.40 12.85
C ASP A 422 0.41 10.54 14.38
N LEU A 423 -0.69 10.83 15.06
CA LEU A 423 -0.76 10.85 16.52
C LEU A 423 -1.03 9.44 17.02
N CYS A 424 -0.19 8.99 17.92
CA CYS A 424 -0.22 7.64 18.45
C CYS A 424 0.00 7.61 19.96
N VAL A 425 -0.31 6.46 20.55
CA VAL A 425 0.05 6.09 21.92
C VAL A 425 0.83 4.79 21.86
N LEU A 426 2.00 4.75 22.46
CA LEU A 426 2.74 3.52 22.72
C LEU A 426 2.44 3.07 24.15
N HIS A 427 1.82 1.91 24.30
CA HIS A 427 1.42 1.37 25.59
C HIS A 427 2.56 0.59 26.27
N SER A 428 2.48 0.43 27.59
CA SER A 428 3.50 -0.29 28.37
C SER A 428 3.65 -1.77 27.98
N ASN A 429 2.61 -2.37 27.39
CA ASN A 429 2.65 -3.73 26.82
C ASN A 429 3.34 -3.80 25.44
N GLY A 430 3.85 -2.67 24.93
CA GLY A 430 4.55 -2.56 23.65
C GLY A 430 3.65 -2.47 22.42
N TYR A 431 2.31 -2.35 22.60
CA TYR A 431 1.39 -2.13 21.49
C TYR A 431 1.26 -0.65 21.16
N LEU A 432 1.15 -0.36 19.87
CA LEU A 432 0.86 0.98 19.34
C LEU A 432 -0.64 1.14 19.11
N ARG A 433 -1.16 2.35 19.37
CA ARG A 433 -2.50 2.75 18.97
C ARG A 433 -2.45 4.07 18.21
N VAL A 434 -2.95 4.08 17.00
CA VAL A 434 -3.14 5.29 16.19
C VAL A 434 -4.41 5.99 16.67
N VAL A 435 -4.29 7.25 17.10
CA VAL A 435 -5.42 8.04 17.63
C VAL A 435 -5.81 9.20 16.73
N GLY A 436 -5.02 9.49 15.68
CA GLY A 436 -5.35 10.55 14.74
C GLY A 436 -4.22 10.88 13.77
N ARG A 437 -4.43 11.95 13.02
CA ARG A 437 -3.37 12.63 12.26
C ARG A 437 -3.20 14.03 12.76
N LYS A 438 -1.97 14.48 12.92
CA LYS A 438 -1.64 15.81 13.42
C LYS A 438 -2.37 16.92 12.64
N LYS A 439 -2.42 16.80 11.31
CA LYS A 439 -3.09 17.73 10.40
C LYS A 439 -4.60 17.57 10.25
N ASP A 440 -5.17 16.46 10.73
CA ASP A 440 -6.62 16.21 10.68
C ASP A 440 -7.31 16.56 12.01
N ILE A 441 -6.54 16.91 13.05
CA ILE A 441 -7.06 17.40 14.32
C ILE A 441 -7.90 18.65 14.04
N ILE A 442 -9.12 18.65 14.54
CA ILE A 442 -10.05 19.78 14.44
C ILE A 442 -9.78 20.70 15.62
N ILE A 443 -9.39 21.94 15.34
CA ILE A 443 -9.11 22.94 16.39
C ILE A 443 -10.36 23.80 16.61
N ARG A 444 -11.18 23.39 17.56
CA ARG A 444 -12.45 24.03 17.88
C ARG A 444 -12.35 24.88 19.15
N GLY A 445 -12.36 26.18 18.98
CA GLY A 445 -12.30 27.11 20.14
C GLY A 445 -11.07 26.89 21.03
N GLY A 446 -9.92 26.54 20.42
CA GLY A 446 -8.67 26.21 21.13
C GLY A 446 -8.62 24.80 21.71
N GLN A 447 -9.64 23.96 21.50
CA GLN A 447 -9.65 22.56 21.92
C GLN A 447 -9.39 21.64 20.71
N ASN A 448 -8.52 20.66 20.91
CA ASN A 448 -8.18 19.67 19.90
C ASN A 448 -9.21 18.51 19.94
N ILE A 449 -9.81 18.22 18.79
CA ILE A 449 -10.72 17.08 18.61
C ILE A 449 -10.10 16.12 17.62
N SER A 450 -9.89 14.87 18.04
CA SER A 450 -9.48 13.80 17.14
C SER A 450 -10.69 13.25 16.38
N PRO A 451 -10.78 13.40 15.05
CA PRO A 451 -11.86 12.81 14.26
C PRO A 451 -11.96 11.29 14.44
N ILE A 452 -10.81 10.60 14.46
CA ILE A 452 -10.75 9.13 14.55
C ILE A 452 -11.38 8.64 15.86
N GLU A 453 -11.22 9.36 16.96
CA GLU A 453 -11.86 9.01 18.25
C GLU A 453 -13.37 8.92 18.10
N ILE A 454 -13.97 9.93 17.49
CA ILE A 454 -15.42 10.02 17.33
C ILE A 454 -15.91 9.05 16.23
N GLU A 455 -15.18 8.91 15.14
CA GLU A 455 -15.45 7.95 14.08
C GLU A 455 -15.52 6.52 14.64
N ASN A 456 -14.55 6.14 15.48
CA ASN A 456 -14.51 4.82 16.13
C ASN A 456 -15.74 4.56 17.02
N ILE A 457 -16.19 5.58 17.75
CA ILE A 457 -17.39 5.48 18.58
C ILE A 457 -18.62 5.32 17.70
N LEU A 458 -18.78 6.17 16.69
CA LEU A 458 -19.93 6.15 15.79
C LEU A 458 -20.02 4.84 14.97
N LEU A 459 -18.90 4.25 14.58
CA LEU A 459 -18.85 2.94 13.91
C LEU A 459 -19.41 1.79 14.77
N THR A 460 -19.56 1.98 16.08
CA THR A 460 -20.25 1.00 16.95
C THR A 460 -21.78 1.13 16.92
N HIS A 461 -22.32 2.13 16.22
CA HIS A 461 -23.76 2.30 16.09
C HIS A 461 -24.34 1.32 15.05
N PRO A 462 -25.45 0.58 15.37
CA PRO A 462 -25.96 -0.48 14.49
C PRO A 462 -26.45 0.01 13.12
N LYS A 463 -26.82 1.28 12.99
CA LYS A 463 -27.29 1.89 11.74
C LYS A 463 -26.16 2.51 10.90
N ILE A 464 -24.92 2.54 11.36
CA ILE A 464 -23.81 3.17 10.63
C ILE A 464 -22.95 2.10 9.97
N GLN A 465 -22.87 2.16 8.63
CA GLN A 465 -21.98 1.32 7.83
C GLN A 465 -20.58 1.92 7.76
N ASN A 466 -20.50 3.25 7.57
CA ASN A 466 -19.23 3.95 7.49
C ASN A 466 -19.39 5.42 7.94
N VAL A 467 -18.30 6.02 8.42
CA VAL A 467 -18.31 7.42 8.88
C VAL A 467 -16.94 8.07 8.66
N ALA A 468 -16.97 9.35 8.34
CA ALA A 468 -15.78 10.20 8.34
C ALA A 468 -16.11 11.57 8.94
N ILE A 469 -15.21 12.09 9.76
CA ILE A 469 -15.36 13.42 10.38
C ILE A 469 -14.26 14.33 9.85
N VAL A 470 -14.63 15.54 9.47
CA VAL A 470 -13.72 16.58 8.99
C VAL A 470 -13.95 17.90 9.72
N GLY A 471 -12.88 18.66 9.89
CA GLY A 471 -12.97 20.06 10.30
C GLY A 471 -13.44 20.91 9.13
N VAL A 472 -14.36 21.82 9.41
CA VAL A 472 -14.83 22.86 8.48
C VAL A 472 -14.62 24.23 9.10
N PRO A 473 -14.23 25.26 8.34
CA PRO A 473 -14.00 26.60 8.87
C PRO A 473 -15.24 27.15 9.57
N ASP A 474 -15.05 27.85 10.68
CA ASP A 474 -16.07 28.57 11.41
C ASP A 474 -15.51 29.88 11.96
N ASP A 475 -16.21 30.98 11.67
CA ASP A 475 -15.74 32.34 12.01
C ASP A 475 -15.52 32.57 13.51
N ARG A 476 -16.27 31.88 14.37
CA ARG A 476 -16.20 32.04 15.81
C ARG A 476 -15.28 31.01 16.49
N MET A 477 -15.34 29.77 16.05
CA MET A 477 -14.66 28.65 16.72
C MET A 477 -13.36 28.26 16.04
N GLY A 478 -12.99 28.89 14.92
CA GLY A 478 -11.91 28.49 14.05
C GLY A 478 -12.33 27.32 13.15
N GLU A 479 -12.68 26.19 13.77
CA GLU A 479 -13.24 25.04 13.07
C GLU A 479 -14.44 24.45 13.83
N LYS A 480 -15.33 23.78 13.08
CA LYS A 480 -16.40 22.89 13.56
C LYS A 480 -16.25 21.50 12.99
N ALA A 481 -16.75 20.50 13.68
CA ALA A 481 -16.74 19.13 13.21
C ALA A 481 -18.00 18.82 12.39
N CYS A 482 -17.78 18.27 11.17
CA CYS A 482 -18.84 17.75 10.30
C CYS A 482 -18.67 16.23 10.13
N ALA A 483 -19.71 15.49 10.52
CA ALA A 483 -19.77 14.03 10.33
C ALA A 483 -20.43 13.71 8.98
N PHE A 484 -19.76 12.90 8.16
CA PHE A 484 -20.31 12.27 6.96
C PHE A 484 -20.60 10.81 7.29
N VAL A 485 -21.84 10.39 7.20
CA VAL A 485 -22.30 9.04 7.58
C VAL A 485 -22.88 8.33 6.36
N VAL A 486 -22.43 7.10 6.15
CA VAL A 486 -23.08 6.12 5.27
C VAL A 486 -23.90 5.19 6.14
N PRO A 487 -25.24 5.23 6.09
CA PRO A 487 -26.05 4.32 6.88
C PRO A 487 -26.06 2.90 6.30
N VAL A 488 -26.40 1.94 7.15
CA VAL A 488 -26.71 0.57 6.69
C VAL A 488 -27.90 0.61 5.74
N LEU A 489 -27.86 -0.18 4.69
CA LEU A 489 -28.89 -0.20 3.66
C LEU A 489 -30.29 -0.38 4.24
N GLY A 490 -31.17 0.60 3.95
CA GLY A 490 -32.56 0.62 4.44
C GLY A 490 -32.73 1.30 5.82
N GLU A 491 -31.65 1.77 6.44
CA GLU A 491 -31.71 2.53 7.69
C GLU A 491 -31.64 4.04 7.42
N GLU A 492 -32.34 4.80 8.23
CA GLU A 492 -32.20 6.26 8.31
C GLU A 492 -31.39 6.61 9.56
N PHE A 493 -30.52 7.62 9.44
CA PHE A 493 -29.71 8.11 10.55
C PHE A 493 -29.80 9.63 10.64
N THR A 494 -30.14 10.14 11.81
CA THR A 494 -30.40 11.56 12.02
C THR A 494 -29.36 12.21 12.94
N PHE A 495 -29.30 13.54 12.87
CA PHE A 495 -28.41 14.33 13.76
C PHE A 495 -28.74 14.08 15.25
N ASN A 496 -30.02 14.04 15.59
CA ASN A 496 -30.44 13.81 16.98
C ASN A 496 -30.05 12.39 17.48
N GLU A 497 -30.12 11.37 16.62
CA GLU A 497 -29.64 10.02 16.95
C GLU A 497 -28.12 10.01 17.17
N MET A 498 -27.35 10.73 16.36
CA MET A 498 -25.91 10.87 16.55
C MET A 498 -25.59 11.48 17.91
N ILE A 499 -26.22 12.59 18.25
CA ILE A 499 -25.99 13.27 19.55
C ILE A 499 -26.38 12.36 20.72
N ALA A 500 -27.58 11.76 20.68
CA ALA A 500 -28.04 10.85 21.74
C ALA A 500 -27.12 9.64 21.93
N PHE A 501 -26.55 9.12 20.83
CA PHE A 501 -25.61 8.02 20.88
C PHE A 501 -24.29 8.43 21.53
N LEU A 502 -23.72 9.58 21.15
CA LEU A 502 -22.49 10.10 21.75
C LEU A 502 -22.67 10.43 23.23
N GLU A 503 -23.83 10.96 23.63
CA GLU A 503 -24.21 11.16 25.06
C GLU A 503 -24.23 9.84 25.81
N LYS A 504 -24.90 8.82 25.27
CA LYS A 504 -24.93 7.47 25.85
C LYS A 504 -23.55 6.86 26.03
N LYS A 505 -22.60 7.21 25.13
CA LYS A 505 -21.20 6.76 25.20
C LYS A 505 -20.32 7.64 26.10
N ASN A 506 -20.91 8.61 26.84
CA ASN A 506 -20.21 9.54 27.71
C ASN A 506 -19.08 10.34 27.03
N VAL A 507 -19.24 10.66 25.76
CA VAL A 507 -18.30 11.53 25.05
C VAL A 507 -18.43 12.97 25.55
N ALA A 508 -17.31 13.68 25.68
CA ALA A 508 -17.32 15.07 26.08
C ALA A 508 -18.02 15.95 25.03
N LYS A 509 -18.95 16.83 25.45
CA LYS A 509 -19.81 17.61 24.54
C LYS A 509 -19.07 18.45 23.50
N TYR A 510 -17.87 18.96 23.83
CA TYR A 510 -17.09 19.77 22.89
C TYR A 510 -16.59 18.97 21.69
N LYS A 511 -16.57 17.64 21.78
CA LYS A 511 -16.16 16.70 20.72
C LYS A 511 -17.31 16.32 19.77
N TYR A 512 -18.55 16.72 20.07
CA TYR A 512 -19.70 16.35 19.23
C TYR A 512 -19.61 17.06 17.89
N PRO A 513 -19.81 16.34 16.77
CA PRO A 513 -19.99 17.02 15.49
C PRO A 513 -21.21 17.94 15.52
N GLU A 514 -21.04 19.16 15.03
CA GLU A 514 -22.13 20.13 14.92
C GLU A 514 -22.92 20.01 13.63
N MET A 515 -22.41 19.23 12.69
CA MET A 515 -23.02 19.00 11.38
C MET A 515 -23.06 17.52 11.08
N LEU A 516 -24.14 17.06 10.43
CA LEU A 516 -24.29 15.72 9.88
C LEU A 516 -24.67 15.80 8.42
N LYS A 517 -23.93 15.07 7.57
CA LYS A 517 -24.29 14.81 6.18
C LYS A 517 -24.42 13.30 5.97
N VAL A 518 -25.60 12.87 5.59
CA VAL A 518 -25.85 11.47 5.18
C VAL A 518 -25.54 11.36 3.70
N VAL A 519 -24.70 10.39 3.35
CA VAL A 519 -24.23 10.18 1.98
C VAL A 519 -24.32 8.70 1.59
N ASP A 520 -24.46 8.41 0.31
CA ASP A 520 -24.52 7.02 -0.19
C ASP A 520 -23.16 6.31 -0.13
N SER A 521 -22.07 7.07 -0.25
CA SER A 521 -20.70 6.56 -0.18
C SER A 521 -19.71 7.64 0.21
N LEU A 522 -18.59 7.24 0.83
CA LEU A 522 -17.46 8.14 1.09
C LEU A 522 -16.45 8.08 -0.07
N PRO A 523 -15.83 9.22 -0.45
CA PRO A 523 -14.76 9.22 -1.44
C PRO A 523 -13.55 8.45 -0.91
N MET A 524 -13.08 7.46 -1.68
CA MET A 524 -11.98 6.58 -1.29
C MET A 524 -10.89 6.53 -2.36
N THR A 525 -9.66 6.27 -1.93
CA THR A 525 -8.58 5.88 -2.83
C THR A 525 -8.81 4.46 -3.35
N THR A 526 -8.03 4.05 -4.36
CA THR A 526 -8.05 2.66 -4.88
C THR A 526 -7.63 1.63 -3.83
N SER A 527 -6.90 2.04 -2.80
CA SER A 527 -6.53 1.20 -1.66
C SER A 527 -7.59 1.14 -0.54
N GLY A 528 -8.75 1.82 -0.72
CA GLY A 528 -9.84 1.85 0.27
C GLY A 528 -9.69 2.89 1.38
N LYS A 529 -8.78 3.86 1.25
CA LYS A 529 -8.57 4.94 2.23
C LYS A 529 -9.48 6.12 1.94
N ILE A 530 -10.18 6.63 2.97
CA ILE A 530 -11.10 7.78 2.85
C ILE A 530 -10.31 9.07 2.52
N GLN A 531 -10.78 9.81 1.53
CA GLN A 531 -10.20 11.07 1.06
C GLN A 531 -10.87 12.26 1.76
N LYS A 532 -10.49 12.52 3.02
CA LYS A 532 -11.10 13.58 3.85
C LYS A 532 -11.05 14.98 3.22
N PHE A 533 -10.03 15.27 2.40
CA PHE A 533 -9.94 16.55 1.72
C PHE A 533 -11.11 16.78 0.74
N MET A 534 -11.61 15.72 0.09
CA MET A 534 -12.78 15.82 -0.77
C MET A 534 -14.05 16.11 0.03
N LEU A 535 -14.17 15.53 1.22
CA LEU A 535 -15.32 15.77 2.10
C LEU A 535 -15.36 17.23 2.60
N ARG A 536 -14.20 17.84 2.88
CA ARG A 536 -14.12 19.26 3.25
C ARG A 536 -14.69 20.18 2.18
N ASN A 537 -14.55 19.84 0.91
CA ASN A 537 -15.08 20.59 -0.24
C ASN A 537 -16.58 20.37 -0.48
N MET A 538 -17.20 19.42 0.23
CA MET A 538 -18.63 19.09 0.11
C MET A 538 -19.49 19.79 1.18
N VAL A 539 -18.88 20.52 2.12
CA VAL A 539 -19.56 21.26 3.20
C VAL A 539 -19.81 22.73 2.80
#